data_e1ae040ab7aae794e05ad897d2480d56
#
_entry.id   e1ae040ab7aae794e05ad897d2480d56
#
_cell.length_a   1.000
_cell.length_b   1.000
_cell.length_c   1.000
_cell.angle_alpha   90.00
_cell.angle_beta   90.00
_cell.angle_gamma   90.00
#
_symmetry.space_group_name_H-M   'P 1'
#
loop_
_entity.id
_entity.type
_entity.pdbx_description
1 polymer ?
#
loop_
_entity_poly.entity_id
_entity_poly.type
_entity_poly.pdbx_seq_one_letter_code
_entity_poly.pdbx_strand_id
1 'polypeptide(L)'
;MRRRCGRSAEVHWMNRAALTLLLLVPGSLAVAATGAANAPTFNKDVAPILYRHCISCHRDGEVGAKLSLISYESARSKAAAIRDKVRARLMPPWPADPDGSLKFRNDARLSEAEIATLAAWVKAGAPRGNDADLPPVPSASDGWHDPAGRKPDAVVTLPAYTVRASVVVPYIQQLIKIPYTSDRWVSGIEVHAGNRALLHHMGITEVELPAGVDPKDLQKFSQATTQIGVPNGALPNVRPVVTVPDGSGAYDMFGVFTPGTTVETYAPGSARLLKGGENLYLNFNIHYTALASEQTDLSTLALWFQPAAPVSQLYRAPAAVKSILANGRELLTDDPGTKAEGTPVAIPPISPNASNYELIGLQAYTQPVTFYQFQPHAHLRAKDFKYVVVYPDGHEQVVLTVPHYAFDWQLAYDLDSPLHLPAGSKLIVTAHYDNSSANLQLKAHDASDPLHKCGPDKTAYFQNQNQSWDEMFSPLIQYSIDTDAHPSLPQAEVKSSATSPSHALPVVEAVGCLASDAARHWTLRQVGSPVPVSSQATSQPEIRAAARRALGTQSYALLGLSVFSPQSHIGERVAARGVLISDSDRPRLNVTSLQPLSGSCR
;
A
#
# COMPACT_ATOMS: atom_id res chain seq x y z
N MET A 1 -59.83 -6.63 -15.26
CA MET A 1 -60.37 -6.60 -16.63
C MET A 1 -59.45 -7.39 -17.56
N ARG A 2 -60.02 -8.43 -18.09
CA ARG A 2 -59.50 -9.41 -19.05
C ARG A 2 -59.25 -8.79 -20.43
N ARG A 3 -58.26 -9.34 -21.17
CA ARG A 3 -58.34 -9.94 -22.55
C ARG A 3 -56.90 -10.01 -23.08
N ARG A 4 -56.34 -11.13 -23.38
CA ARG A 4 -56.49 -12.30 -24.30
C ARG A 4 -56.40 -11.96 -25.76
N CYS A 5 -55.58 -12.79 -26.44
CA CYS A 5 -55.61 -13.34 -27.81
C CYS A 5 -54.69 -12.61 -28.81
N GLY A 6 -54.00 -13.30 -29.72
CA GLY A 6 -54.03 -14.70 -30.18
C GLY A 6 -52.99 -14.94 -31.28
N ARG A 7 -52.54 -16.18 -31.38
CA ARG A 7 -52.43 -17.15 -32.49
C ARG A 7 -51.87 -16.70 -33.86
N SER A 8 -50.79 -17.27 -34.25
CA SER A 8 -50.52 -18.48 -35.09
C SER A 8 -50.57 -18.26 -36.60
N ALA A 9 -49.57 -18.71 -37.34
CA ALA A 9 -49.71 -19.31 -38.67
C ALA A 9 -48.53 -20.25 -38.97
N GLU A 10 -48.84 -21.54 -39.03
CA GLU A 10 -48.05 -22.58 -39.69
C GLU A 10 -48.21 -22.46 -41.20
N VAL A 11 -47.17 -22.80 -41.97
CA VAL A 11 -47.31 -23.18 -43.38
C VAL A 11 -46.46 -24.41 -43.65
N HIS A 12 -47.16 -25.52 -43.84
CA HIS A 12 -46.69 -26.76 -44.47
C HIS A 12 -46.42 -26.54 -45.95
N TRP A 13 -45.37 -27.17 -46.50
CA TRP A 13 -45.42 -27.80 -47.85
C TRP A 13 -44.61 -29.09 -47.87
N MET A 14 -45.26 -30.11 -48.43
CA MET A 14 -44.86 -31.52 -48.55
C MET A 14 -44.16 -31.80 -49.90
N ASN A 15 -43.29 -32.81 -49.84
CA ASN A 15 -42.99 -33.88 -50.83
C ASN A 15 -42.31 -33.56 -52.17
N ARG A 16 -41.17 -34.19 -52.41
CA ARG A 16 -41.07 -35.29 -53.42
C ARG A 16 -39.80 -36.12 -53.20
N ALA A 17 -39.99 -37.42 -53.11
CA ALA A 17 -38.99 -38.47 -53.06
C ALA A 17 -38.25 -38.64 -54.37
N ALA A 18 -36.93 -38.84 -54.33
CA ALA A 18 -36.21 -39.51 -55.42
C ALA A 18 -35.23 -40.51 -54.76
N LEU A 19 -35.52 -41.77 -54.93
CA LEU A 19 -34.75 -42.95 -54.56
C LEU A 19 -33.55 -43.06 -55.49
N THR A 20 -32.31 -42.93 -54.95
CA THR A 20 -31.12 -43.38 -55.68
C THR A 20 -30.28 -44.26 -54.73
N LEU A 21 -30.30 -45.53 -55.13
CA LEU A 21 -29.53 -46.61 -54.49
C LEU A 21 -28.06 -46.42 -54.82
N LEU A 22 -27.17 -46.18 -53.85
CA LEU A 22 -25.73 -46.24 -54.01
C LEU A 22 -25.12 -47.13 -52.94
N LEU A 23 -24.32 -48.07 -53.43
CA LEU A 23 -23.63 -49.16 -52.78
C LEU A 23 -22.80 -48.69 -51.58
N LEU A 24 -23.02 -49.33 -50.44
CA LEU A 24 -22.17 -49.28 -49.23
C LEU A 24 -20.83 -49.97 -49.51
N VAL A 25 -19.76 -49.19 -49.53
CA VAL A 25 -18.38 -49.70 -49.27
C VAL A 25 -18.06 -49.31 -47.83
N PRO A 26 -17.70 -50.25 -46.95
CA PRO A 26 -17.28 -49.90 -45.60
C PRO A 26 -15.83 -49.42 -45.66
N GLY A 27 -15.65 -48.13 -45.92
CA GLY A 27 -14.40 -47.45 -45.67
C GLY A 27 -14.25 -47.18 -44.18
N SER A 28 -13.45 -47.98 -43.48
CA SER A 28 -13.01 -47.67 -42.13
C SER A 28 -12.24 -46.34 -42.16
N LEU A 29 -12.94 -45.25 -41.86
CA LEU A 29 -12.31 -44.01 -41.46
C LEU A 29 -11.63 -44.24 -40.11
N ALA A 30 -10.37 -44.63 -40.16
CA ALA A 30 -9.45 -44.45 -39.05
C ALA A 30 -9.37 -42.94 -38.79
N VAL A 31 -10.19 -42.45 -37.86
CA VAL A 31 -9.95 -41.14 -37.22
C VAL A 31 -8.59 -41.27 -36.60
N ALA A 32 -7.57 -40.79 -37.30
CA ALA A 32 -6.26 -40.56 -36.69
C ALA A 32 -6.51 -39.71 -35.47
N ALA A 33 -6.39 -40.28 -34.29
CA ALA A 33 -6.27 -39.54 -33.03
C ALA A 33 -5.04 -38.65 -33.20
N THR A 34 -5.26 -37.43 -33.68
CA THR A 34 -4.26 -36.38 -33.63
C THR A 34 -3.82 -36.31 -32.17
N GLY A 35 -2.54 -36.61 -31.95
CA GLY A 35 -1.94 -36.86 -30.68
C GLY A 35 -2.54 -36.03 -29.55
N ALA A 36 -3.09 -36.70 -28.56
CA ALA A 36 -3.40 -36.08 -27.28
C ALA A 36 -2.06 -35.52 -26.80
N ALA A 37 -1.86 -34.24 -26.96
CA ALA A 37 -0.81 -33.54 -26.20
C ALA A 37 -1.01 -34.02 -24.77
N ASN A 38 0.03 -34.63 -24.18
CA ASN A 38 -0.06 -35.24 -22.86
C ASN A 38 -0.69 -34.22 -21.92
N ALA A 39 -1.91 -34.52 -21.45
CA ALA A 39 -2.61 -33.63 -20.54
C ALA A 39 -1.72 -33.35 -19.32
N PRO A 40 -1.64 -32.12 -18.83
CA PRO A 40 -0.83 -31.80 -17.66
C PRO A 40 -1.18 -32.72 -16.49
N THR A 41 -0.15 -33.16 -15.77
CA THR A 41 -0.28 -33.98 -14.57
C THR A 41 0.14 -33.22 -13.32
N PHE A 42 -0.34 -33.67 -12.16
CA PHE A 42 0.02 -33.02 -10.90
C PHE A 42 1.53 -33.07 -10.67
N ASN A 43 2.11 -34.26 -10.71
CA ASN A 43 3.51 -34.45 -10.31
C ASN A 43 4.49 -33.68 -11.21
N LYS A 44 4.25 -33.66 -12.52
CA LYS A 44 5.17 -33.04 -13.48
C LYS A 44 4.92 -31.55 -13.69
N ASP A 45 3.64 -31.14 -13.81
CA ASP A 45 3.30 -29.83 -14.34
C ASP A 45 2.70 -28.90 -13.29
N VAL A 46 1.91 -29.43 -12.34
CA VAL A 46 1.13 -28.65 -11.38
C VAL A 46 1.88 -28.45 -10.06
N ALA A 47 2.49 -29.51 -9.51
CA ALA A 47 3.24 -29.40 -8.25
C ALA A 47 4.35 -28.32 -8.30
N PRO A 48 5.14 -28.20 -9.39
CA PRO A 48 6.12 -27.11 -9.49
C PRO A 48 5.51 -25.71 -9.39
N ILE A 49 4.31 -25.50 -9.98
CA ILE A 49 3.60 -24.22 -9.91
C ILE A 49 3.11 -23.97 -8.48
N LEU A 50 2.41 -24.95 -7.87
CA LEU A 50 1.89 -24.84 -6.51
C LEU A 50 3.02 -24.61 -5.50
N TYR A 51 4.15 -25.32 -5.65
CA TYR A 51 5.29 -25.24 -4.75
C TYR A 51 6.01 -23.89 -4.83
N ARG A 52 6.00 -23.25 -5.99
CA ARG A 52 6.61 -21.94 -6.17
C ARG A 52 5.72 -20.79 -5.68
N HIS A 53 4.41 -20.87 -5.92
CA HIS A 53 3.51 -19.71 -5.77
C HIS A 53 2.46 -19.85 -4.66
N CYS A 54 2.22 -21.06 -4.13
CA CYS A 54 1.05 -21.27 -3.26
C CYS A 54 1.42 -21.79 -1.87
N ILE A 55 2.39 -22.72 -1.76
CA ILE A 55 2.66 -23.41 -0.49
C ILE A 55 3.34 -22.53 0.56
N SER A 56 3.85 -21.36 0.21
CA SER A 56 4.33 -20.38 1.21
C SER A 56 3.21 -19.97 2.19
N CYS A 57 1.95 -20.01 1.71
CA CYS A 57 0.76 -19.72 2.54
C CYS A 57 -0.13 -20.97 2.75
N HIS A 58 -0.21 -21.85 1.74
CA HIS A 58 -1.11 -23.01 1.74
C HIS A 58 -0.42 -24.31 2.17
N ARG A 59 0.05 -24.33 3.41
CA ARG A 59 0.58 -25.51 4.13
C ARG A 59 0.23 -25.46 5.61
N ASP A 60 0.44 -26.55 6.32
CA ASP A 60 0.19 -26.60 7.75
C ASP A 60 1.06 -25.56 8.49
N GLY A 61 0.47 -24.87 9.46
CA GLY A 61 1.10 -23.82 10.23
C GLY A 61 1.07 -22.41 9.59
N GLU A 62 0.65 -22.29 8.33
CA GLU A 62 0.59 -21.01 7.61
C GLU A 62 -0.84 -20.43 7.59
N VAL A 63 -0.98 -19.18 7.16
CA VAL A 63 -2.28 -18.46 7.08
C VAL A 63 -3.33 -19.20 6.26
N GLY A 64 -2.93 -19.93 5.23
CA GLY A 64 -3.78 -20.76 4.37
C GLY A 64 -3.88 -22.23 4.77
N ALA A 65 -3.51 -22.61 5.99
CA ALA A 65 -3.41 -24.01 6.46
C ALA A 65 -4.70 -24.83 6.29
N LYS A 66 -5.87 -24.19 6.31
CA LYS A 66 -7.16 -24.85 6.04
C LYS A 66 -7.24 -25.51 4.65
N LEU A 67 -6.35 -25.11 3.74
CA LEU A 67 -6.17 -25.66 2.41
C LEU A 67 -4.68 -25.89 2.16
N SER A 68 -4.13 -27.01 2.63
CA SER A 68 -2.76 -27.40 2.29
C SER A 68 -2.70 -27.84 0.82
N LEU A 69 -1.74 -27.33 0.06
CA LEU A 69 -1.53 -27.63 -1.37
C LEU A 69 -0.23 -28.41 -1.63
N ILE A 70 0.34 -29.03 -0.60
CA ILE A 70 1.57 -29.81 -0.71
C ILE A 70 1.36 -31.22 -1.26
N SER A 71 0.13 -31.78 -1.20
CA SER A 71 -0.17 -33.13 -1.67
C SER A 71 -1.13 -33.13 -2.86
N TYR A 72 -1.02 -34.17 -3.68
CA TYR A 72 -1.93 -34.41 -4.80
C TYR A 72 -3.39 -34.51 -4.34
N GLU A 73 -3.64 -35.27 -3.29
CA GLU A 73 -5.00 -35.55 -2.79
C GLU A 73 -5.70 -34.24 -2.37
N SER A 74 -4.98 -33.40 -1.65
CA SER A 74 -5.49 -32.12 -1.20
C SER A 74 -5.73 -31.18 -2.40
N ALA A 75 -4.76 -31.02 -3.28
CA ALA A 75 -4.88 -30.17 -4.47
C ALA A 75 -6.01 -30.65 -5.39
N ARG A 76 -6.12 -31.97 -5.64
CA ARG A 76 -7.19 -32.57 -6.46
C ARG A 76 -8.57 -32.30 -5.87
N SER A 77 -8.73 -32.43 -4.56
CA SER A 77 -10.00 -32.17 -3.88
C SER A 77 -10.54 -30.75 -4.09
N LYS A 78 -9.67 -29.80 -4.41
CA LYS A 78 -9.96 -28.38 -4.62
C LYS A 78 -9.61 -27.88 -6.03
N ALA A 79 -9.34 -28.79 -6.96
CA ALA A 79 -8.88 -28.47 -8.29
C ALA A 79 -9.73 -27.41 -9.02
N ALA A 80 -11.07 -27.54 -8.96
CA ALA A 80 -11.98 -26.55 -9.55
C ALA A 80 -11.82 -25.16 -8.90
N ALA A 81 -11.76 -25.12 -7.57
CA ALA A 81 -11.58 -23.85 -6.84
C ALA A 81 -10.21 -23.21 -7.14
N ILE A 82 -9.14 -24.00 -7.22
CA ILE A 82 -7.81 -23.52 -7.63
C ILE A 82 -7.91 -22.86 -9.01
N ARG A 83 -8.43 -23.58 -10.01
CA ARG A 83 -8.63 -23.05 -11.37
C ARG A 83 -9.39 -21.73 -11.38
N ASP A 84 -10.52 -21.68 -10.67
CA ASP A 84 -11.41 -20.53 -10.69
C ASP A 84 -10.75 -19.31 -10.01
N LYS A 85 -10.05 -19.51 -8.90
CA LYS A 85 -9.34 -18.45 -8.18
C LYS A 85 -8.14 -17.90 -8.97
N VAL A 86 -7.34 -18.76 -9.62
CA VAL A 86 -6.20 -18.29 -10.42
C VAL A 86 -6.65 -17.60 -11.71
N ARG A 87 -7.73 -18.10 -12.36
CA ARG A 87 -8.30 -17.43 -13.55
C ARG A 87 -8.91 -16.07 -13.23
N ALA A 88 -9.51 -15.94 -12.06
CA ALA A 88 -10.04 -14.67 -11.57
C ALA A 88 -8.96 -13.74 -11.01
N ARG A 89 -7.67 -14.13 -11.04
CA ARG A 89 -6.53 -13.38 -10.48
C ARG A 89 -6.69 -13.05 -8.99
N LEU A 90 -7.45 -13.87 -8.25
CA LEU A 90 -7.64 -13.73 -6.81
C LEU A 90 -6.57 -14.45 -6.01
N MET A 91 -5.86 -15.41 -6.64
CA MET A 91 -4.74 -16.16 -6.05
C MET A 91 -3.64 -16.39 -7.10
N PRO A 92 -2.37 -16.21 -6.72
CA PRO A 92 -1.90 -15.56 -5.49
C PRO A 92 -2.45 -14.14 -5.35
N PRO A 93 -2.61 -13.60 -4.12
CA PRO A 93 -3.09 -12.24 -3.93
C PRO A 93 -2.04 -11.25 -4.44
N TRP A 94 -2.39 -10.53 -5.48
CA TRP A 94 -1.56 -9.48 -6.07
C TRP A 94 -2.45 -8.44 -6.75
N PRO A 95 -3.00 -7.49 -5.97
CA PRO A 95 -3.97 -6.54 -6.48
C PRO A 95 -3.39 -5.38 -7.30
N ALA A 96 -2.06 -5.25 -7.44
CA ALA A 96 -1.48 -4.21 -8.28
C ALA A 96 -1.79 -4.44 -9.77
N ASP A 97 -2.24 -3.38 -10.45
CA ASP A 97 -2.53 -3.39 -11.88
C ASP A 97 -1.22 -3.42 -12.68
N PRO A 98 -1.03 -4.40 -13.58
CA PRO A 98 0.20 -4.50 -14.39
C PRO A 98 0.36 -3.33 -15.38
N ASP A 99 -0.75 -2.78 -15.88
CA ASP A 99 -0.73 -1.72 -16.89
C ASP A 99 -0.68 -0.31 -16.27
N GLY A 100 -1.07 -0.20 -15.00
CA GLY A 100 -1.09 1.05 -14.24
C GLY A 100 -0.01 1.14 -13.15
N SER A 101 1.08 0.36 -13.25
CA SER A 101 2.12 0.30 -12.21
C SER A 101 3.51 0.11 -12.82
N LEU A 102 4.54 0.42 -12.03
CA LEU A 102 5.91 0.00 -12.32
C LEU A 102 6.06 -1.52 -12.17
N LYS A 103 7.23 -2.05 -12.53
CA LYS A 103 7.56 -3.45 -12.30
C LYS A 103 8.02 -3.66 -10.86
N PHE A 104 7.61 -4.78 -10.28
CA PHE A 104 7.96 -5.17 -8.92
C PHE A 104 8.71 -6.50 -8.90
N ARG A 105 9.82 -6.57 -8.15
CA ARG A 105 10.63 -7.81 -8.04
C ARG A 105 9.91 -8.92 -7.27
N ASN A 106 8.98 -8.58 -6.41
CA ASN A 106 8.18 -9.51 -5.62
C ASN A 106 6.79 -9.79 -6.21
N ASP A 107 6.62 -9.59 -7.53
CA ASP A 107 5.36 -9.87 -8.23
C ASP A 107 4.98 -11.35 -8.11
N ALA A 108 3.91 -11.62 -7.40
CA ALA A 108 3.45 -12.98 -7.09
C ALA A 108 2.51 -13.57 -8.17
N ARG A 109 2.19 -12.82 -9.24
CA ARG A 109 1.24 -13.26 -10.25
C ARG A 109 1.72 -14.49 -11.00
N LEU A 110 0.79 -15.39 -11.30
CA LEU A 110 1.02 -16.46 -12.24
C LEU A 110 1.08 -15.93 -13.67
N SER A 111 1.97 -16.50 -14.48
CA SER A 111 1.98 -16.29 -15.92
C SER A 111 0.73 -16.91 -16.59
N GLU A 112 0.37 -16.42 -17.78
CA GLU A 112 -0.75 -16.99 -18.54
C GLU A 112 -0.52 -18.48 -18.84
N ALA A 113 0.72 -18.90 -19.06
CA ALA A 113 1.08 -20.30 -19.28
C ALA A 113 0.80 -21.17 -18.03
N GLU A 114 1.14 -20.69 -16.84
CA GLU A 114 0.88 -21.39 -15.58
C GLU A 114 -0.63 -21.50 -15.32
N ILE A 115 -1.39 -20.43 -15.55
CA ILE A 115 -2.86 -20.44 -15.43
C ILE A 115 -3.46 -21.42 -16.42
N ALA A 116 -2.99 -21.43 -17.69
CA ALA A 116 -3.47 -22.35 -18.71
C ALA A 116 -3.14 -23.82 -18.33
N THR A 117 -1.96 -24.10 -17.77
CA THR A 117 -1.55 -25.42 -17.28
C THR A 117 -2.49 -25.90 -16.17
N LEU A 118 -2.75 -25.08 -15.15
CA LEU A 118 -3.67 -25.41 -14.07
C LEU A 118 -5.10 -25.66 -14.59
N ALA A 119 -5.57 -24.83 -15.53
CA ALA A 119 -6.90 -25.00 -16.13
C ALA A 119 -7.00 -26.28 -16.97
N ALA A 120 -5.96 -26.61 -17.75
CA ALA A 120 -5.90 -27.82 -18.55
C ALA A 120 -5.85 -29.09 -17.68
N TRP A 121 -5.07 -29.06 -16.59
CA TRP A 121 -5.05 -30.14 -15.61
C TRP A 121 -6.42 -30.45 -15.02
N VAL A 122 -7.15 -29.40 -14.60
CA VAL A 122 -8.52 -29.56 -14.08
C VAL A 122 -9.46 -30.10 -15.16
N LYS A 123 -9.36 -29.58 -16.39
CA LYS A 123 -10.19 -30.06 -17.54
C LYS A 123 -9.92 -31.54 -17.86
N ALA A 124 -8.70 -32.03 -17.67
CA ALA A 124 -8.32 -33.42 -17.88
C ALA A 124 -8.74 -34.38 -16.72
N GLY A 125 -9.47 -33.89 -15.71
CA GLY A 125 -9.89 -34.69 -14.55
C GLY A 125 -8.85 -34.72 -13.44
N ALA A 126 -7.90 -33.81 -13.44
CA ALA A 126 -6.84 -33.65 -12.45
C ALA A 126 -5.98 -34.92 -12.25
N PRO A 127 -5.34 -35.45 -13.31
CA PRO A 127 -4.54 -36.67 -13.20
C PRO A 127 -3.28 -36.46 -12.34
N ARG A 128 -2.85 -37.54 -11.62
CA ARG A 128 -1.69 -37.51 -10.72
C ARG A 128 -0.35 -37.44 -11.50
N GLY A 129 -0.20 -38.30 -12.49
CA GLY A 129 1.06 -38.47 -13.21
C GLY A 129 2.00 -39.50 -12.58
N ASN A 130 3.24 -39.60 -13.09
CA ASN A 130 4.24 -40.51 -12.61
C ASN A 130 4.89 -39.99 -11.32
N ASP A 131 5.03 -40.84 -10.30
CA ASP A 131 5.63 -40.47 -9.02
C ASP A 131 7.11 -40.03 -9.14
N ALA A 132 7.83 -40.53 -10.16
CA ALA A 132 9.21 -40.12 -10.44
C ALA A 132 9.32 -38.64 -10.90
N ASP A 133 8.24 -38.05 -11.39
CA ASP A 133 8.19 -36.64 -11.84
C ASP A 133 7.90 -35.66 -10.70
N LEU A 134 7.51 -36.15 -9.50
CA LEU A 134 7.17 -35.28 -8.38
C LEU A 134 8.42 -34.61 -7.81
N PRO A 135 8.51 -33.27 -7.85
CA PRO A 135 9.62 -32.57 -7.20
C PRO A 135 9.55 -32.71 -5.68
N PRO A 136 10.68 -32.63 -4.98
CA PRO A 136 10.66 -32.57 -3.52
C PRO A 136 9.85 -31.35 -3.05
N VAL A 137 9.04 -31.54 -2.03
CA VAL A 137 8.31 -30.42 -1.39
C VAL A 137 9.36 -29.49 -0.78
N PRO A 138 9.36 -28.19 -1.16
CA PRO A 138 10.23 -27.23 -0.50
C PRO A 138 9.98 -27.25 1.01
N SER A 139 11.05 -27.37 1.79
CA SER A 139 10.94 -27.28 3.25
C SER A 139 10.27 -25.95 3.63
N ALA A 140 9.43 -25.95 4.65
CA ALA A 140 9.20 -24.73 5.40
C ALA A 140 10.57 -24.35 5.95
N SER A 141 11.15 -23.23 5.52
CA SER A 141 12.40 -22.85 6.09
C SER A 141 12.11 -22.33 7.49
N ASP A 142 12.40 -23.14 8.50
CA ASP A 142 12.41 -22.71 9.90
C ASP A 142 13.63 -21.80 10.17
N GLY A 143 14.47 -21.59 9.16
CA GLY A 143 15.66 -20.75 9.20
C GLY A 143 15.40 -19.32 8.73
N TRP A 144 16.38 -18.47 8.95
CA TRP A 144 16.41 -17.10 8.47
C TRP A 144 16.66 -17.04 6.97
N HIS A 145 16.01 -16.07 6.29
CA HIS A 145 16.00 -15.98 4.83
C HIS A 145 16.98 -14.93 4.27
N ASP A 146 18.03 -14.56 5.00
CA ASP A 146 19.05 -13.66 4.44
C ASP A 146 19.60 -14.23 3.13
N PRO A 147 19.57 -13.47 2.01
CA PRO A 147 20.00 -13.98 0.70
C PRO A 147 21.47 -14.45 0.65
N ALA A 148 22.31 -13.92 1.54
CA ALA A 148 23.70 -14.35 1.70
C ALA A 148 23.85 -15.53 2.67
N GLY A 149 22.77 -16.06 3.22
CA GLY A 149 22.79 -17.18 4.18
C GLY A 149 23.40 -16.83 5.53
N ARG A 150 23.51 -15.54 5.87
CA ARG A 150 24.06 -15.10 7.17
C ARG A 150 23.06 -15.37 8.28
N LYS A 151 23.55 -15.73 9.45
CA LYS A 151 22.75 -15.68 10.67
C LYS A 151 22.49 -14.22 11.06
N PRO A 152 21.35 -13.92 11.71
CA PRO A 152 21.12 -12.57 12.23
C PRO A 152 22.15 -12.21 13.30
N ASP A 153 22.54 -10.94 13.31
CA ASP A 153 23.44 -10.38 14.35
C ASP A 153 22.69 -10.18 15.67
N ALA A 154 21.38 -10.01 15.62
CA ALA A 154 20.52 -9.94 16.80
C ALA A 154 19.14 -10.54 16.52
N VAL A 155 18.54 -11.11 17.57
CA VAL A 155 17.15 -11.57 17.56
C VAL A 155 16.41 -10.97 18.76
N VAL A 156 15.37 -10.22 18.48
CA VAL A 156 14.47 -9.65 19.48
C VAL A 156 13.26 -10.58 19.62
N THR A 157 13.06 -11.15 20.79
CA THR A 157 11.93 -12.03 21.07
C THR A 157 10.83 -11.24 21.78
N LEU A 158 9.61 -11.28 21.22
CA LEU A 158 8.44 -10.64 21.79
C LEU A 158 7.91 -11.49 22.96
N PRO A 159 7.29 -10.88 23.99
CA PRO A 159 6.55 -11.63 25.01
C PRO A 159 5.44 -12.49 24.37
N ALA A 160 5.30 -13.71 24.85
CA ALA A 160 4.23 -14.59 24.41
C ALA A 160 2.85 -13.93 24.61
N TYR A 161 1.99 -13.98 23.60
CA TYR A 161 0.65 -13.44 23.65
C TYR A 161 -0.38 -14.52 23.28
N THR A 162 -1.36 -14.71 24.17
CA THR A 162 -2.43 -15.69 23.96
C THR A 162 -3.67 -15.03 23.37
N VAL A 163 -4.01 -15.43 22.16
CA VAL A 163 -5.21 -15.00 21.42
C VAL A 163 -6.36 -15.97 21.75
N ARG A 164 -7.43 -15.45 22.33
CA ARG A 164 -8.63 -16.23 22.64
C ARG A 164 -9.36 -16.69 21.38
N ALA A 165 -10.07 -17.80 21.49
CA ALA A 165 -10.84 -18.35 20.39
C ALA A 165 -11.99 -17.42 19.96
N SER A 166 -12.18 -17.28 18.64
CA SER A 166 -13.38 -16.69 18.03
C SER A 166 -13.77 -15.30 18.55
N VAL A 167 -12.77 -14.44 18.87
CA VAL A 167 -12.98 -13.04 19.26
C VAL A 167 -12.27 -12.13 18.27
N VAL A 168 -12.75 -10.90 18.09
CA VAL A 168 -11.94 -9.87 17.46
C VAL A 168 -10.86 -9.43 18.44
N VAL A 169 -9.63 -9.38 17.95
CA VAL A 169 -8.48 -8.97 18.75
C VAL A 169 -8.17 -7.53 18.41
N PRO A 170 -8.35 -6.59 19.36
CA PRO A 170 -7.87 -5.22 19.18
C PRO A 170 -6.36 -5.19 18.93
N TYR A 171 -5.88 -4.13 18.27
CA TYR A 171 -4.44 -3.93 18.15
C TYR A 171 -3.79 -3.86 19.53
N ILE A 172 -2.69 -4.54 19.67
CA ILE A 172 -1.88 -4.52 20.90
C ILE A 172 -0.52 -3.89 20.62
N GLN A 173 0.07 -3.31 21.64
CA GLN A 173 1.42 -2.76 21.57
C GLN A 173 2.33 -3.48 22.56
N GLN A 174 3.52 -3.84 22.10
CA GLN A 174 4.58 -4.42 22.92
C GLN A 174 5.85 -3.59 22.80
N LEU A 175 6.42 -3.21 23.93
CA LEU A 175 7.63 -2.43 24.00
C LEU A 175 8.81 -3.31 24.41
N ILE A 176 9.84 -3.35 23.56
CA ILE A 176 11.05 -4.11 23.82
C ILE A 176 12.24 -3.15 23.86
N LYS A 177 12.97 -3.14 24.97
CA LYS A 177 14.14 -2.28 25.12
C LYS A 177 15.21 -2.59 24.08
N ILE A 178 15.72 -1.56 23.43
CA ILE A 178 16.87 -1.67 22.52
C ILE A 178 18.12 -1.87 23.39
N PRO A 179 18.87 -2.98 23.22
CA PRO A 179 20.00 -3.31 24.11
C PRO A 179 21.31 -2.57 23.75
N TYR A 180 21.23 -1.55 22.89
CA TYR A 180 22.39 -0.82 22.38
C TYR A 180 22.44 0.61 22.92
N THR A 181 23.63 1.03 23.36
CA THR A 181 23.88 2.41 23.77
C THR A 181 24.41 3.30 22.66
N SER A 182 24.77 2.72 21.50
CA SER A 182 25.23 3.42 20.31
C SER A 182 24.44 2.97 19.08
N ASP A 183 24.31 3.88 18.13
CA ASP A 183 23.62 3.65 16.87
C ASP A 183 24.13 2.41 16.12
N ARG A 184 23.22 1.74 15.39
CA ARG A 184 23.52 0.60 14.52
C ARG A 184 22.95 0.82 13.12
N TRP A 185 23.68 0.40 12.11
CA TRP A 185 23.20 0.37 10.75
C TRP A 185 22.65 -1.02 10.43
N VAL A 186 21.35 -1.08 10.13
CA VAL A 186 20.61 -2.30 9.85
C VAL A 186 20.53 -2.50 8.35
N SER A 187 21.07 -3.60 7.84
CA SER A 187 21.10 -3.97 6.42
C SER A 187 19.95 -4.92 6.02
N GLY A 188 19.19 -5.40 6.97
CA GLY A 188 18.01 -6.24 6.74
C GLY A 188 17.30 -6.57 8.04
N ILE A 189 16.00 -6.86 7.92
CA ILE A 189 15.14 -7.29 9.02
C ILE A 189 14.28 -8.47 8.58
N GLU A 190 13.89 -9.32 9.51
CA GLU A 190 12.93 -10.39 9.26
C GLU A 190 12.08 -10.63 10.50
N VAL A 191 10.76 -10.63 10.33
CA VAL A 191 9.83 -11.04 11.37
C VAL A 191 9.50 -12.51 11.18
N HIS A 192 9.84 -13.34 12.15
CA HIS A 192 9.33 -14.69 12.26
C HIS A 192 8.08 -14.69 13.16
N ALA A 193 6.92 -14.83 12.56
CA ALA A 193 5.69 -15.05 13.28
C ALA A 193 5.77 -16.39 14.01
N GLY A 194 5.61 -16.38 15.34
CA GLY A 194 5.56 -17.61 16.15
C GLY A 194 4.35 -18.45 15.82
N ASN A 195 3.26 -17.79 15.45
CA ASN A 195 2.08 -18.45 14.88
C ASN A 195 1.58 -17.65 13.67
N ARG A 196 1.95 -18.10 12.48
CA ARG A 196 1.64 -17.41 11.21
C ARG A 196 0.15 -17.38 10.88
N ALA A 197 -0.65 -18.26 11.46
CA ALA A 197 -2.10 -18.25 11.30
C ALA A 197 -2.78 -17.18 12.16
N LEU A 198 -2.12 -16.69 13.21
CA LEU A 198 -2.61 -15.65 14.11
C LEU A 198 -2.17 -14.25 13.69
N LEU A 199 -0.87 -14.09 13.38
CA LEU A 199 -0.27 -12.78 13.12
C LEU A 199 -0.73 -12.24 11.77
N HIS A 200 -1.62 -11.24 11.80
CA HIS A 200 -2.14 -10.61 10.58
C HIS A 200 -1.18 -9.55 10.03
N HIS A 201 -0.78 -8.58 10.84
CA HIS A 201 0.29 -7.64 10.50
C HIS A 201 0.91 -7.02 11.76
N MET A 202 2.07 -6.42 11.58
CA MET A 202 2.83 -5.78 12.65
C MET A 202 3.58 -4.57 12.11
N GLY A 203 3.37 -3.41 12.74
CA GLY A 203 4.18 -2.21 12.53
C GLY A 203 5.23 -2.09 13.62
N ILE A 204 6.45 -1.69 13.27
CA ILE A 204 7.57 -1.54 14.20
C ILE A 204 8.07 -0.10 14.12
N THR A 205 8.17 0.57 15.27
CA THR A 205 8.71 1.94 15.38
C THR A 205 9.71 2.02 16.50
N GLU A 206 10.70 2.89 16.35
CA GLU A 206 11.57 3.25 17.46
C GLU A 206 10.95 4.37 18.29
N VAL A 207 10.90 4.19 19.59
CA VAL A 207 10.30 5.16 20.50
C VAL A 207 11.20 5.43 21.71
N GLU A 208 11.12 6.66 22.22
CA GLU A 208 11.75 7.05 23.47
C GLU A 208 10.70 7.14 24.57
N LEU A 209 10.98 6.52 25.70
CA LEU A 209 10.16 6.67 26.90
C LEU A 209 10.67 7.85 27.73
N PRO A 210 9.75 8.69 28.27
CA PRO A 210 10.11 9.74 29.20
C PRO A 210 10.81 9.17 30.44
N ALA A 211 11.70 9.94 31.00
CA ALA A 211 12.38 9.54 32.24
C ALA A 211 11.37 9.24 33.37
N GLY A 212 11.56 8.11 34.05
CA GLY A 212 10.71 7.69 35.17
C GLY A 212 9.44 6.91 34.77
N VAL A 213 9.21 6.67 33.50
CA VAL A 213 8.11 5.79 33.05
C VAL A 213 8.58 4.34 33.04
N ASP A 214 7.88 3.47 33.78
CA ASP A 214 8.15 2.02 33.73
C ASP A 214 7.49 1.39 32.51
N PRO A 215 8.26 0.76 31.61
CA PRO A 215 7.70 0.07 30.44
C PRO A 215 6.63 -0.98 30.78
N LYS A 216 6.74 -1.60 31.99
CA LYS A 216 5.75 -2.58 32.44
C LYS A 216 4.38 -1.96 32.71
N ASP A 217 4.36 -0.71 33.15
CA ASP A 217 3.10 0.00 33.36
C ASP A 217 2.46 0.37 32.02
N LEU A 218 3.25 0.72 31.01
CA LEU A 218 2.78 0.96 29.67
C LEU A 218 2.26 -0.31 28.99
N GLN A 219 2.90 -1.46 29.19
CA GLN A 219 2.40 -2.74 28.70
C GLN A 219 1.08 -3.13 29.36
N LYS A 220 0.92 -2.90 30.66
CA LYS A 220 -0.35 -3.08 31.37
C LYS A 220 -1.42 -2.13 30.83
N PHE A 221 -1.07 -0.89 30.56
CA PHE A 221 -1.97 0.11 29.98
C PHE A 221 -2.39 -0.28 28.57
N SER A 222 -1.45 -0.70 27.71
CA SER A 222 -1.72 -1.24 26.38
C SER A 222 -2.63 -2.48 26.41
N GLN A 223 -2.43 -3.39 27.35
CA GLN A 223 -3.31 -4.55 27.56
C GLN A 223 -4.66 -4.17 28.16
N ALA A 224 -4.73 -3.11 28.97
CA ALA A 224 -5.96 -2.61 29.60
C ALA A 224 -6.80 -1.75 28.62
N THR A 225 -6.18 -1.05 27.69
CA THR A 225 -6.88 -0.26 26.67
C THR A 225 -7.58 -1.12 25.60
N THR A 226 -7.34 -2.42 25.58
CA THR A 226 -8.16 -3.37 24.81
C THR A 226 -9.53 -3.61 25.43
N GLN A 227 -9.83 -3.04 26.58
CA GLN A 227 -11.17 -3.08 27.16
C GLN A 227 -12.02 -1.90 26.62
N ILE A 228 -13.25 -2.26 26.26
CA ILE A 228 -14.34 -1.47 25.71
C ILE A 228 -14.33 0.00 26.21
N GLY A 229 -14.17 0.97 25.28
CA GLY A 229 -14.50 2.37 25.51
C GLY A 229 -13.37 3.29 25.98
N VAL A 230 -12.14 2.80 26.12
CA VAL A 230 -10.97 3.66 26.30
C VAL A 230 -10.35 3.91 24.93
N PRO A 231 -10.14 5.15 24.50
CA PRO A 231 -9.37 5.43 23.28
C PRO A 231 -8.09 4.60 23.34
N ASN A 232 -7.75 3.97 22.23
CA ASN A 232 -6.42 3.39 22.09
C ASN A 232 -5.45 4.57 22.18
N GLY A 233 -5.16 4.97 23.45
CA GLY A 233 -4.22 6.04 23.68
C GLY A 233 -2.94 5.63 23.00
N ALA A 234 -2.44 6.43 22.09
CA ALA A 234 -1.03 6.50 21.87
C ALA A 234 -0.39 6.38 23.25
N LEU A 235 0.62 5.57 23.36
CA LEU A 235 1.33 5.37 24.61
C LEU A 235 1.61 6.76 25.20
N PRO A 236 1.04 7.13 26.34
CA PRO A 236 1.09 8.51 26.78
C PRO A 236 2.54 8.95 26.88
N ASN A 237 2.89 10.01 26.17
CA ASN A 237 4.23 10.62 26.12
C ASN A 237 5.35 9.78 25.46
N VAL A 238 5.03 8.71 24.74
CA VAL A 238 6.00 8.02 23.89
C VAL A 238 6.23 8.85 22.62
N ARG A 239 7.49 9.09 22.28
CA ARG A 239 7.88 9.87 21.11
C ARG A 239 8.63 9.00 20.12
N PRO A 240 8.27 9.00 18.83
CA PRO A 240 9.11 8.43 17.78
C PRO A 240 10.50 9.08 17.80
N VAL A 241 11.55 8.28 17.70
CA VAL A 241 12.95 8.76 17.82
C VAL A 241 13.49 9.23 16.48
N VAL A 242 13.19 8.51 15.42
CA VAL A 242 13.66 8.83 14.07
C VAL A 242 12.54 9.54 13.31
N THR A 243 12.80 10.79 12.91
CA THR A 243 11.95 11.53 12.00
C THR A 243 12.64 11.66 10.66
N VAL A 244 11.85 11.71 9.59
CA VAL A 244 12.38 11.88 8.25
C VAL A 244 12.87 13.32 8.05
N PRO A 245 14.11 13.55 7.59
CA PRO A 245 14.68 14.90 7.47
C PRO A 245 14.28 15.59 6.15
N ASP A 246 13.06 15.37 5.66
CA ASP A 246 12.50 15.98 4.45
C ASP A 246 11.57 17.17 4.74
N GLY A 247 11.45 17.56 5.99
CA GLY A 247 10.55 18.63 6.44
C GLY A 247 9.07 18.21 6.53
N SER A 248 8.74 16.95 6.31
CA SER A 248 7.37 16.43 6.46
C SER A 248 6.91 16.36 7.91
N GLY A 249 7.85 16.20 8.85
CA GLY A 249 7.56 15.87 10.24
C GLY A 249 7.10 14.42 10.44
N ALA A 250 7.14 13.60 9.40
CA ALA A 250 6.80 12.18 9.49
C ALA A 250 7.85 11.43 10.33
N TYR A 251 7.39 10.45 11.10
CA TYR A 251 8.28 9.52 11.79
C TYR A 251 8.61 8.33 10.90
N ASP A 252 9.80 7.77 11.11
CA ASP A 252 10.25 6.58 10.41
C ASP A 252 9.62 5.31 11.03
N MET A 253 8.92 4.53 10.21
CA MET A 253 8.47 3.18 10.56
C MET A 253 9.61 2.20 10.30
N PHE A 254 10.25 1.72 11.36
CA PHE A 254 11.42 0.87 11.27
C PHE A 254 11.18 -0.43 10.51
N GLY A 255 10.02 -1.07 10.66
CA GLY A 255 9.63 -2.28 9.95
C GLY A 255 8.13 -2.46 9.85
N VAL A 256 7.70 -3.24 8.86
CA VAL A 256 6.31 -3.68 8.70
C VAL A 256 6.31 -5.14 8.29
N PHE A 257 5.55 -5.98 9.00
CA PHE A 257 5.26 -7.35 8.62
C PHE A 257 3.83 -7.45 8.14
N THR A 258 3.64 -8.16 7.02
CA THR A 258 2.31 -8.58 6.52
C THR A 258 2.39 -10.04 6.04
N PRO A 259 1.28 -10.79 5.98
CA PRO A 259 1.29 -12.16 5.48
C PRO A 259 1.92 -12.26 4.08
N GLY A 260 2.81 -13.23 3.90
CA GLY A 260 3.56 -13.42 2.66
C GLY A 260 4.88 -12.64 2.58
N THR A 261 5.17 -11.72 3.52
CA THR A 261 6.51 -11.14 3.63
C THR A 261 7.46 -12.12 4.32
N THR A 262 8.69 -12.16 3.82
CA THR A 262 9.82 -12.87 4.43
C THR A 262 10.84 -11.84 4.93
N VAL A 263 12.11 -12.05 4.61
CA VAL A 263 13.18 -11.09 4.91
C VAL A 263 13.00 -9.81 4.08
N GLU A 264 13.11 -8.67 4.73
CA GLU A 264 13.28 -7.38 4.07
C GLU A 264 14.78 -7.07 4.03
N THR A 265 15.38 -7.19 2.85
CA THR A 265 16.77 -6.80 2.59
C THR A 265 16.83 -5.51 1.81
N TYR A 266 17.81 -4.70 2.11
CA TYR A 266 17.95 -3.39 1.48
C TYR A 266 18.94 -3.45 0.31
N ALA A 267 18.81 -2.51 -0.62
CA ALA A 267 19.72 -2.41 -1.74
C ALA A 267 21.18 -2.27 -1.26
N PRO A 268 22.16 -2.85 -1.98
CA PRO A 268 23.57 -2.72 -1.60
C PRO A 268 23.96 -1.26 -1.37
N GLY A 269 24.66 -0.98 -0.27
CA GLY A 269 25.05 0.38 0.12
C GLY A 269 23.96 1.17 0.82
N SER A 270 22.77 0.61 1.04
CA SER A 270 21.71 1.24 1.83
C SER A 270 21.49 0.51 3.17
N ALA A 271 21.03 1.23 4.17
CA ALA A 271 20.68 0.69 5.48
C ALA A 271 19.70 1.61 6.21
N ARG A 272 19.06 1.06 7.23
CA ARG A 272 18.25 1.82 8.18
C ARG A 272 19.05 2.12 9.44
N LEU A 273 18.74 3.25 10.07
CA LEU A 273 19.34 3.60 11.35
C LEU A 273 18.51 3.01 12.50
N LEU A 274 19.14 2.21 13.35
CA LEU A 274 18.62 1.87 14.67
C LEU A 274 19.38 2.72 15.69
N LYS A 275 18.68 3.63 16.36
CA LYS A 275 19.27 4.51 17.37
C LYS A 275 19.65 3.73 18.62
N GLY A 276 20.78 4.07 19.18
CA GLY A 276 21.24 3.58 20.48
C GLY A 276 20.98 4.60 21.59
N GLY A 277 20.62 4.13 22.78
CA GLY A 277 20.35 5.00 23.94
C GLY A 277 19.78 4.25 25.12
N GLU A 278 19.72 4.91 26.28
CA GLU A 278 19.29 4.25 27.53
C GLU A 278 17.77 4.01 27.60
N ASN A 279 16.95 4.92 27.04
CA ASN A 279 15.50 4.90 27.16
C ASN A 279 14.81 4.61 25.82
N LEU A 280 15.50 3.89 24.91
CA LEU A 280 14.98 3.56 23.59
C LEU A 280 14.40 2.16 23.54
N TYR A 281 13.26 2.06 22.85
CA TYR A 281 12.48 0.83 22.71
C TYR A 281 12.03 0.65 21.26
N LEU A 282 11.91 -0.60 20.83
CA LEU A 282 11.08 -0.96 19.68
C LEU A 282 9.64 -1.12 20.16
N ASN A 283 8.73 -0.38 19.57
CA ASN A 283 7.30 -0.51 19.76
C ASN A 283 6.74 -1.36 18.62
N PHE A 284 6.17 -2.51 18.97
CA PHE A 284 5.50 -3.43 18.07
C PHE A 284 3.99 -3.19 18.16
N ASN A 285 3.39 -2.62 17.14
CA ASN A 285 1.94 -2.48 16.99
C ASN A 285 1.42 -3.69 16.22
N ILE A 286 0.71 -4.59 16.90
CA ILE A 286 0.41 -5.94 16.42
C ILE A 286 -1.08 -6.13 16.26
N HIS A 287 -1.48 -6.64 15.10
CA HIS A 287 -2.84 -7.12 14.84
C HIS A 287 -2.86 -8.63 14.67
N TYR A 288 -3.72 -9.30 15.45
CA TYR A 288 -3.95 -10.74 15.39
C TYR A 288 -5.32 -11.06 14.82
N THR A 289 -5.40 -12.18 14.10
CA THR A 289 -6.66 -12.81 13.69
C THR A 289 -6.94 -14.00 14.60
N ALA A 290 -8.08 -14.01 15.33
CA ALA A 290 -8.46 -15.13 16.16
C ALA A 290 -8.84 -16.36 15.34
N LEU A 291 -8.47 -17.53 15.85
CA LEU A 291 -8.82 -18.83 15.29
C LEU A 291 -10.00 -19.46 16.05
N ALA A 292 -10.45 -20.63 15.60
CA ALA A 292 -11.53 -21.39 16.27
C ALA A 292 -11.14 -21.92 17.66
N SER A 293 -9.86 -21.99 17.98
CA SER A 293 -9.31 -22.36 19.28
C SER A 293 -8.34 -21.31 19.78
N GLU A 294 -8.20 -21.20 21.09
CA GLU A 294 -7.18 -20.38 21.72
C GLU A 294 -5.78 -20.83 21.29
N GLN A 295 -4.96 -19.87 20.92
CA GLN A 295 -3.60 -20.10 20.41
C GLN A 295 -2.65 -19.04 20.98
N THR A 296 -1.39 -19.41 21.10
CA THR A 296 -0.33 -18.48 21.55
C THR A 296 0.59 -18.14 20.40
N ASP A 297 1.00 -16.87 20.33
CA ASP A 297 2.06 -16.37 19.46
C ASP A 297 3.32 -16.04 20.27
N LEU A 298 4.47 -16.33 19.68
CA LEU A 298 5.80 -15.98 20.19
C LEU A 298 6.68 -15.51 19.02
N SER A 299 6.36 -14.34 18.50
CA SER A 299 7.06 -13.77 17.36
C SER A 299 8.45 -13.28 17.71
N THR A 300 9.32 -13.24 16.71
CA THR A 300 10.70 -12.72 16.84
C THR A 300 11.01 -11.77 15.68
N LEU A 301 11.90 -10.81 15.93
CA LEU A 301 12.48 -9.92 14.93
C LEU A 301 13.97 -10.19 14.82
N ALA A 302 14.46 -10.60 13.67
CA ALA A 302 15.88 -10.69 13.36
C ALA A 302 16.39 -9.38 12.77
N LEU A 303 17.62 -9.04 13.09
CA LEU A 303 18.33 -7.86 12.61
C LEU A 303 19.69 -8.28 12.05
N TRP A 304 20.03 -7.79 10.85
CA TRP A 304 21.38 -7.88 10.29
C TRP A 304 22.00 -6.50 10.28
N PHE A 305 23.22 -6.41 10.81
CA PHE A 305 23.94 -5.15 10.87
C PHE A 305 25.01 -5.05 9.79
N GLN A 306 25.38 -3.81 9.48
CA GLN A 306 26.59 -3.49 8.74
C GLN A 306 27.47 -2.55 9.58
N PRO A 307 28.82 -2.70 9.52
CA PRO A 307 29.72 -1.94 10.39
C PRO A 307 29.89 -0.48 9.96
N ALA A 308 29.78 -0.22 8.65
CA ALA A 308 29.97 1.10 8.08
C ALA A 308 28.63 1.82 7.85
N ALA A 309 28.66 3.16 7.91
CA ALA A 309 27.53 3.97 7.49
C ALA A 309 27.19 3.67 6.03
N PRO A 310 25.89 3.64 5.68
CA PRO A 310 25.47 3.40 4.30
C PRO A 310 25.79 4.61 3.41
N VAL A 311 25.82 4.36 2.10
CA VAL A 311 25.77 5.43 1.11
C VAL A 311 24.41 6.12 1.12
N SER A 312 23.33 5.34 1.34
CA SER A 312 21.95 5.84 1.40
C SER A 312 21.25 5.35 2.67
N GLN A 313 20.85 6.27 3.53
CA GLN A 313 19.97 5.96 4.67
C GLN A 313 18.53 5.82 4.18
N LEU A 314 17.89 4.71 4.53
CA LEU A 314 16.50 4.44 4.18
C LEU A 314 15.54 4.91 5.27
N TYR A 315 14.40 5.41 4.81
CA TYR A 315 13.26 5.78 5.63
C TYR A 315 12.00 5.09 5.12
N ARG A 316 11.05 4.81 6.02
CA ARG A 316 9.69 4.39 5.64
C ARG A 316 8.70 5.31 6.33
N ALA A 317 7.93 6.05 5.55
CA ALA A 317 6.98 7.01 6.08
C ALA A 317 5.74 7.13 5.18
N PRO A 318 4.61 7.62 5.73
CA PRO A 318 3.46 7.98 4.90
C PRO A 318 3.80 9.12 3.96
N ALA A 319 3.45 8.98 2.68
CA ALA A 319 3.63 10.01 1.64
C ALA A 319 2.46 11.00 1.60
N ALA A 320 2.02 11.50 2.74
CA ALA A 320 0.83 12.35 2.87
C ALA A 320 1.02 13.41 3.95
N VAL A 321 1.81 14.44 3.66
CA VAL A 321 1.94 15.62 4.55
C VAL A 321 0.77 16.59 4.40
N LYS A 322 0.00 16.45 3.32
CA LYS A 322 -1.18 17.24 2.99
C LYS A 322 -2.30 16.34 2.51
N SER A 323 -3.52 16.58 2.95
CA SER A 323 -4.72 15.85 2.50
C SER A 323 -5.73 16.78 1.84
N ILE A 324 -6.42 16.26 0.81
CA ILE A 324 -7.40 16.96 -0.02
C ILE A 324 -8.61 16.04 -0.19
N LEU A 325 -9.81 16.61 -0.12
CA LEU A 325 -11.07 15.91 -0.37
C LEU A 325 -11.44 15.93 -1.87
N ALA A 326 -12.34 15.06 -2.30
CA ALA A 326 -12.79 14.89 -3.68
C ALA A 326 -13.22 16.18 -4.40
N ASN A 327 -13.74 17.17 -3.64
CA ASN A 327 -14.15 18.46 -4.17
C ASN A 327 -13.00 19.48 -4.31
N GLY A 328 -11.76 19.06 -4.11
CA GLY A 328 -10.57 19.91 -4.14
C GLY A 328 -10.35 20.71 -2.83
N ARG A 329 -11.21 20.53 -1.82
CA ARG A 329 -11.03 21.19 -0.52
C ARG A 329 -9.81 20.61 0.20
N GLU A 330 -8.86 21.45 0.48
CA GLU A 330 -7.71 21.10 1.30
C GLU A 330 -8.09 21.03 2.78
N LEU A 331 -7.49 20.07 3.47
CA LEU A 331 -7.54 20.00 4.93
C LEU A 331 -6.43 20.87 5.51
N LEU A 332 -6.83 21.82 6.35
CA LEU A 332 -5.93 22.77 7.00
C LEU A 332 -5.44 22.23 8.35
N THR A 333 -4.29 22.70 8.80
CA THR A 333 -3.70 22.24 10.08
C THR A 333 -4.54 22.59 11.30
N ASP A 334 -5.44 23.56 11.16
CA ASP A 334 -6.36 24.06 12.20
C ASP A 334 -7.84 23.79 11.88
N ASP A 335 -8.15 22.96 10.87
CA ASP A 335 -9.50 22.51 10.61
C ASP A 335 -10.06 21.75 11.83
N PRO A 336 -11.34 22.00 12.20
CA PRO A 336 -11.99 21.23 13.24
C PRO A 336 -12.16 19.77 12.81
N GLY A 337 -11.83 18.84 13.70
CA GLY A 337 -12.01 17.42 13.46
C GLY A 337 -11.23 16.57 14.46
N THR A 338 -11.29 15.26 14.30
CA THR A 338 -10.57 14.33 15.15
C THR A 338 -9.09 14.36 14.76
N LYS A 339 -8.26 14.97 15.60
CA LYS A 339 -6.81 14.87 15.44
C LYS A 339 -6.40 13.51 15.97
N ALA A 340 -5.98 12.62 15.09
CA ALA A 340 -5.24 11.44 15.50
C ALA A 340 -3.80 11.82 15.83
N GLU A 341 -3.25 11.17 16.82
CA GLU A 341 -1.86 11.36 17.21
C GLU A 341 -0.93 10.99 16.03
N GLY A 342 0.00 11.87 15.72
CA GLY A 342 0.95 11.67 14.60
C GLY A 342 0.44 12.09 13.21
N THR A 343 -0.81 12.57 13.08
CA THR A 343 -1.25 13.18 11.81
C THR A 343 -1.19 14.69 11.87
N PRO A 344 -0.60 15.34 10.86
CA PRO A 344 -0.53 16.80 10.81
C PRO A 344 -1.91 17.46 10.59
N VAL A 345 -2.91 16.71 10.10
CA VAL A 345 -4.23 17.23 9.69
C VAL A 345 -5.36 16.30 10.13
N ALA A 346 -6.45 16.88 10.63
CA ALA A 346 -7.68 16.14 10.92
C ALA A 346 -8.39 15.73 9.63
N ILE A 347 -8.61 14.44 9.41
CA ILE A 347 -9.37 13.93 8.26
C ILE A 347 -10.84 13.79 8.69
N PRO A 348 -11.81 14.43 7.98
CA PRO A 348 -13.23 14.27 8.28
C PRO A 348 -13.65 12.80 8.21
N PRO A 349 -14.55 12.35 9.08
CA PRO A 349 -14.99 10.96 9.10
C PRO A 349 -15.79 10.62 7.84
N ILE A 350 -15.79 9.32 7.49
CA ILE A 350 -16.62 8.79 6.42
C ILE A 350 -18.06 8.67 6.94
N SER A 351 -18.98 9.32 6.25
CA SER A 351 -20.40 9.30 6.62
C SER A 351 -21.02 7.90 6.44
N PRO A 352 -22.10 7.60 7.18
CA PRO A 352 -22.89 6.40 6.95
C PRO A 352 -23.30 6.28 5.47
N ASN A 353 -23.23 5.06 4.95
CA ASN A 353 -23.61 4.67 3.59
C ASN A 353 -22.83 5.37 2.45
N ALA A 354 -21.74 6.08 2.74
CA ALA A 354 -20.89 6.65 1.71
C ALA A 354 -20.20 5.54 0.91
N SER A 355 -20.49 5.44 -0.39
CA SER A 355 -19.97 4.36 -1.25
C SER A 355 -18.66 4.71 -1.96
N ASN A 356 -18.25 5.98 -1.96
CA ASN A 356 -17.05 6.45 -2.64
C ASN A 356 -16.47 7.71 -1.98
N TYR A 357 -16.01 7.58 -0.74
CA TYR A 357 -15.30 8.65 -0.08
C TYR A 357 -13.88 8.71 -0.64
N GLU A 358 -13.52 9.79 -1.31
CA GLU A 358 -12.18 10.01 -1.87
C GLU A 358 -11.32 10.82 -0.92
N LEU A 359 -10.08 10.39 -0.74
CA LEU A 359 -9.05 11.10 -0.01
C LEU A 359 -7.76 11.12 -0.83
N ILE A 360 -7.17 12.31 -0.96
CA ILE A 360 -5.93 12.52 -1.69
C ILE A 360 -4.88 13.00 -0.69
N GLY A 361 -3.74 12.31 -0.65
CA GLY A 361 -2.54 12.74 0.05
C GLY A 361 -1.47 13.20 -0.92
N LEU A 362 -0.67 14.16 -0.54
CA LEU A 362 0.48 14.57 -1.35
C LEU A 362 1.67 15.00 -0.50
N GLN A 363 2.85 14.85 -1.10
CA GLN A 363 4.12 15.33 -0.58
C GLN A 363 5.03 15.75 -1.73
N ALA A 364 5.61 16.95 -1.66
CA ALA A 364 6.65 17.39 -2.58
C ALA A 364 8.03 17.25 -1.92
N TYR A 365 9.02 16.90 -2.73
CA TYR A 365 10.39 16.65 -2.27
C TYR A 365 11.28 17.84 -2.64
N THR A 366 11.84 18.48 -1.61
CA THR A 366 12.75 19.61 -1.78
C THR A 366 14.16 19.20 -2.19
N GLN A 367 14.51 17.94 -1.95
CA GLN A 367 15.78 17.29 -2.31
C GLN A 367 15.50 16.12 -3.26
N PRO A 368 16.49 15.63 -4.02
CA PRO A 368 16.34 14.40 -4.76
C PRO A 368 16.08 13.23 -3.81
N VAL A 369 15.22 12.31 -4.21
CA VAL A 369 14.89 11.09 -3.44
C VAL A 369 14.88 9.88 -4.35
N THR A 370 15.18 8.72 -3.77
CA THR A 370 15.06 7.44 -4.47
C THR A 370 14.05 6.54 -3.77
N PHE A 371 13.00 6.12 -4.49
CA PHE A 371 11.99 5.20 -3.97
C PHE A 371 12.40 3.75 -4.22
N TYR A 372 12.14 2.89 -3.24
CA TYR A 372 12.45 1.46 -3.28
C TYR A 372 11.21 0.57 -3.15
N GLN A 373 10.18 1.03 -2.42
CA GLN A 373 8.99 0.23 -2.13
C GLN A 373 7.78 1.13 -1.91
N PHE A 374 6.61 0.66 -2.33
CA PHE A 374 5.31 1.23 -1.96
C PHE A 374 4.56 0.25 -1.07
N GLN A 375 3.86 0.75 -0.07
CA GLN A 375 3.03 -0.08 0.80
C GLN A 375 1.76 0.69 1.21
N PRO A 376 0.69 0.61 0.41
CA PRO A 376 -0.59 1.19 0.78
C PRO A 376 -1.16 0.48 2.00
N HIS A 377 -1.55 1.26 3.01
CA HIS A 377 -2.20 0.73 4.20
C HIS A 377 -3.45 1.54 4.54
N ALA A 378 -4.54 0.83 4.75
CA ALA A 378 -5.83 1.30 5.23
C ALA A 378 -6.58 0.12 5.86
N HIS A 379 -7.79 0.34 6.36
CA HIS A 379 -8.59 -0.69 7.01
C HIS A 379 -9.72 -1.22 6.11
N LEU A 380 -10.84 -1.63 6.72
CA LEU A 380 -11.90 -2.43 6.09
C LEU A 380 -12.66 -1.71 4.96
N ARG A 381 -12.61 -0.37 4.89
CA ARG A 381 -13.40 0.40 3.92
C ARG A 381 -12.62 0.79 2.68
N ALA A 382 -11.28 0.73 2.72
CA ALA A 382 -10.49 1.06 1.55
C ALA A 382 -10.76 0.09 0.40
N LYS A 383 -10.88 0.60 -0.80
CA LYS A 383 -11.19 -0.16 -2.02
C LYS A 383 -10.12 -0.06 -3.08
N ASP A 384 -9.38 1.04 -3.14
CA ASP A 384 -8.31 1.24 -4.12
C ASP A 384 -7.27 2.27 -3.67
N PHE A 385 -6.09 2.22 -4.32
CA PHE A 385 -5.04 3.22 -4.20
C PHE A 385 -4.42 3.50 -5.57
N LYS A 386 -4.03 4.77 -5.80
CA LYS A 386 -3.26 5.19 -6.96
C LYS A 386 -2.16 6.16 -6.56
N TYR A 387 -0.93 5.86 -6.97
CA TYR A 387 0.26 6.69 -6.72
C TYR A 387 0.72 7.31 -8.04
N VAL A 388 0.87 8.62 -8.06
CA VAL A 388 1.29 9.39 -9.23
C VAL A 388 2.43 10.33 -8.84
N VAL A 389 3.52 10.30 -9.60
CA VAL A 389 4.61 11.27 -9.49
C VAL A 389 4.40 12.40 -10.47
N VAL A 390 4.50 13.63 -10.00
CA VAL A 390 4.58 14.85 -10.81
C VAL A 390 6.02 15.34 -10.80
N TYR A 391 6.67 15.31 -11.95
CA TYR A 391 8.07 15.72 -12.10
C TYR A 391 8.24 17.23 -12.20
N PRO A 392 9.47 17.76 -12.01
CA PRO A 392 9.74 19.21 -12.10
C PRO A 392 9.45 19.85 -13.45
N ASP A 393 9.42 19.08 -14.54
CA ASP A 393 9.05 19.54 -15.89
C ASP A 393 7.53 19.52 -16.13
N GLY A 394 6.76 18.96 -15.19
CA GLY A 394 5.30 18.90 -15.21
C GLY A 394 4.72 17.61 -15.80
N HIS A 395 5.55 16.67 -16.30
CA HIS A 395 5.00 15.38 -16.70
C HIS A 395 4.59 14.57 -15.47
N GLU A 396 3.60 13.70 -15.65
CA GLU A 396 3.06 12.83 -14.61
C GLU A 396 3.30 11.37 -14.96
N GLN A 397 3.67 10.57 -13.97
CA GLN A 397 3.87 9.13 -14.10
C GLN A 397 3.07 8.39 -13.04
N VAL A 398 2.21 7.46 -13.46
CA VAL A 398 1.61 6.49 -12.55
C VAL A 398 2.69 5.49 -12.13
N VAL A 399 2.89 5.34 -10.83
CA VAL A 399 3.94 4.46 -10.29
C VAL A 399 3.36 3.21 -9.60
N LEU A 400 2.13 3.30 -9.09
CA LEU A 400 1.38 2.16 -8.56
C LEU A 400 -0.12 2.42 -8.71
N THR A 401 -0.86 1.41 -9.15
CA THR A 401 -2.32 1.33 -9.07
C THR A 401 -2.73 0.02 -8.42
N VAL A 402 -3.57 0.11 -7.38
CA VAL A 402 -4.16 -1.02 -6.66
C VAL A 402 -5.67 -0.88 -6.75
N PRO A 403 -6.33 -1.37 -7.83
CA PRO A 403 -7.75 -1.13 -8.07
C PRO A 403 -8.68 -1.93 -7.15
N HIS A 404 -8.16 -2.95 -6.49
CA HIS A 404 -8.89 -3.84 -5.59
C HIS A 404 -8.11 -4.07 -4.31
N TYR A 405 -7.97 -3.01 -3.50
CA TYR A 405 -7.34 -3.14 -2.19
C TYR A 405 -8.13 -4.10 -1.31
N ALA A 406 -7.45 -4.95 -0.57
CA ALA A 406 -8.05 -5.88 0.38
C ALA A 406 -7.32 -5.79 1.71
N PHE A 407 -8.06 -5.58 2.78
CA PHE A 407 -7.51 -5.48 4.15
C PHE A 407 -6.72 -6.73 4.56
N ASP A 408 -7.14 -7.91 4.11
CA ASP A 408 -6.45 -9.17 4.39
C ASP A 408 -5.07 -9.29 3.67
N TRP A 409 -4.83 -8.45 2.66
CA TRP A 409 -3.63 -8.50 1.81
C TRP A 409 -2.99 -7.12 1.65
N GLN A 410 -2.39 -6.64 2.74
CA GLN A 410 -1.72 -5.34 2.79
C GLN A 410 -0.28 -5.45 2.26
N LEU A 411 -0.15 -5.69 0.98
CA LEU A 411 1.13 -6.03 0.35
C LEU A 411 2.07 -4.83 0.25
N ALA A 412 3.35 -5.12 0.43
CA ALA A 412 4.44 -4.25 -0.01
C ALA A 412 4.77 -4.55 -1.48
N TYR A 413 5.07 -3.53 -2.26
CA TYR A 413 5.41 -3.57 -3.68
C TYR A 413 6.85 -3.10 -3.84
N ASP A 414 7.78 -4.06 -3.88
CA ASP A 414 9.21 -3.81 -4.02
C ASP A 414 9.54 -3.47 -5.46
N LEU A 415 10.06 -2.28 -5.72
CA LEU A 415 10.46 -1.91 -7.07
C LEU A 415 11.55 -2.84 -7.62
N ASP A 416 11.37 -3.28 -8.87
CA ASP A 416 12.38 -4.06 -9.61
C ASP A 416 13.67 -3.25 -9.79
N SER A 417 13.50 -1.97 -10.07
CA SER A 417 14.58 -0.98 -10.09
C SER A 417 14.18 0.22 -9.25
N PRO A 418 15.06 0.75 -8.38
CA PRO A 418 14.76 1.96 -7.62
C PRO A 418 14.34 3.13 -8.53
N LEU A 419 13.39 3.94 -8.09
CA LEU A 419 12.90 5.10 -8.84
C LEU A 419 13.53 6.38 -8.30
N HIS A 420 14.44 6.96 -9.09
CA HIS A 420 15.06 8.24 -8.74
C HIS A 420 14.17 9.42 -9.13
N LEU A 421 13.93 10.32 -8.20
CA LEU A 421 13.15 11.53 -8.38
C LEU A 421 14.03 12.77 -8.13
N PRO A 422 14.14 13.69 -9.10
CA PRO A 422 14.86 14.93 -8.89
C PRO A 422 14.17 15.84 -7.86
N ALA A 423 14.92 16.74 -7.25
CA ALA A 423 14.37 17.77 -6.37
C ALA A 423 13.24 18.55 -7.10
N GLY A 424 12.19 18.88 -6.37
CA GLY A 424 11.00 19.50 -6.92
C GLY A 424 9.94 18.52 -7.45
N SER A 425 10.18 17.21 -7.40
CA SER A 425 9.15 16.20 -7.68
C SER A 425 8.10 16.18 -6.57
N LYS A 426 6.89 15.71 -6.91
CA LYS A 426 5.78 15.56 -5.97
C LYS A 426 5.13 14.19 -6.15
N LEU A 427 4.83 13.51 -5.05
CA LEU A 427 4.00 12.30 -5.03
C LEU A 427 2.58 12.69 -4.64
N ILE A 428 1.61 12.17 -5.39
CA ILE A 428 0.18 12.27 -5.14
C ILE A 428 -0.35 10.84 -4.95
N VAL A 429 -1.09 10.61 -3.87
CA VAL A 429 -1.74 9.33 -3.61
C VAL A 429 -3.22 9.56 -3.43
N THR A 430 -4.03 8.89 -4.24
CA THR A 430 -5.49 8.88 -4.13
C THR A 430 -5.94 7.55 -3.58
N ALA A 431 -6.86 7.57 -2.63
CA ALA A 431 -7.54 6.39 -2.11
C ALA A 431 -9.06 6.62 -2.07
N HIS A 432 -9.82 5.56 -2.33
CA HIS A 432 -11.27 5.57 -2.18
C HIS A 432 -11.71 4.59 -1.10
N TYR A 433 -12.78 4.96 -0.39
CA TYR A 433 -13.35 4.17 0.71
C TYR A 433 -14.83 3.92 0.46
N ASP A 434 -15.28 2.71 0.80
CA ASP A 434 -16.66 2.26 0.69
C ASP A 434 -17.23 1.89 2.07
N ASN A 435 -18.07 2.76 2.62
CA ASN A 435 -18.83 2.56 3.85
C ASN A 435 -20.28 2.15 3.56
N SER A 436 -20.55 1.55 2.41
CA SER A 436 -21.90 1.15 2.00
C SER A 436 -22.18 -0.35 2.29
N SER A 437 -23.44 -0.72 2.12
CA SER A 437 -23.85 -2.13 2.21
C SER A 437 -23.29 -3.04 1.11
N ALA A 438 -22.65 -2.47 0.08
CA ALA A 438 -21.94 -3.23 -0.95
C ALA A 438 -20.59 -3.77 -0.46
N ASN A 439 -19.99 -3.13 0.56
CA ASN A 439 -18.74 -3.60 1.16
C ASN A 439 -18.98 -4.86 2.02
N LEU A 440 -18.54 -6.00 1.48
CA LEU A 440 -18.71 -7.30 2.13
C LEU A 440 -17.80 -7.48 3.36
N GLN A 441 -16.69 -6.75 3.44
CA GLN A 441 -15.77 -6.83 4.58
C GLN A 441 -16.44 -6.31 5.86
N LEU A 442 -17.23 -5.23 5.77
CA LEU A 442 -17.99 -4.71 6.91
C LEU A 442 -18.99 -5.73 7.44
N LYS A 443 -19.69 -6.45 6.56
CA LYS A 443 -20.62 -7.52 6.96
C LYS A 443 -19.91 -8.70 7.62
N ALA A 444 -18.76 -9.08 7.07
CA ALA A 444 -17.97 -10.17 7.62
C ALA A 444 -17.41 -9.80 9.00
N HIS A 445 -16.93 -8.57 9.15
CA HIS A 445 -16.48 -8.04 10.44
C HIS A 445 -17.62 -8.04 11.48
N ASP A 446 -18.76 -7.44 11.18
CA ASP A 446 -19.89 -7.34 12.11
C ASP A 446 -20.47 -8.69 12.52
N ALA A 447 -20.33 -9.70 11.66
CA ALA A 447 -20.71 -11.07 11.97
C ALA A 447 -19.71 -11.74 12.95
N SER A 448 -18.45 -11.38 12.87
CA SER A 448 -17.37 -11.89 13.72
C SER A 448 -17.18 -11.09 15.01
N ASP A 449 -17.51 -9.78 14.99
CA ASP A 449 -17.43 -8.88 16.14
C ASP A 449 -18.76 -8.14 16.40
N PRO A 450 -19.68 -8.73 17.15
CA PRO A 450 -20.92 -8.06 17.53
C PRO A 450 -20.73 -6.84 18.45
N LEU A 451 -19.57 -6.71 19.10
CA LEU A 451 -19.30 -5.65 20.09
C LEU A 451 -18.82 -4.37 19.40
N HIS A 452 -18.00 -4.48 18.35
CA HIS A 452 -17.41 -3.34 17.64
C HIS A 452 -17.96 -3.26 16.22
N LYS A 453 -19.28 -3.19 16.09
CA LYS A 453 -19.94 -3.09 14.80
C LYS A 453 -19.49 -1.84 14.05
N CYS A 454 -19.05 -2.05 12.82
CA CYS A 454 -18.58 -1.01 11.90
C CYS A 454 -19.40 -0.94 10.61
N GLY A 455 -20.61 -1.50 10.60
CA GLY A 455 -21.48 -1.58 9.43
C GLY A 455 -21.80 -0.25 8.76
N PRO A 456 -22.48 -0.29 7.61
CA PRO A 456 -22.66 0.88 6.74
C PRO A 456 -23.48 2.00 7.39
N ASP A 457 -24.22 1.73 8.45
CA ASP A 457 -24.98 2.70 9.24
C ASP A 457 -24.11 3.49 10.23
N LYS A 458 -22.83 3.14 10.38
CA LYS A 458 -21.90 3.79 11.31
C LYS A 458 -21.03 4.83 10.60
N THR A 459 -20.69 5.87 11.34
CA THR A 459 -19.64 6.82 10.95
C THR A 459 -18.28 6.17 11.19
N ALA A 460 -17.37 6.25 10.20
CA ALA A 460 -16.00 5.76 10.36
C ALA A 460 -15.04 6.92 10.55
N TYR A 461 -14.25 6.86 11.61
CA TYR A 461 -13.28 7.90 11.97
C TYR A 461 -11.88 7.47 11.53
N PHE A 462 -11.09 8.42 11.03
CA PHE A 462 -9.69 8.17 10.67
C PHE A 462 -8.81 8.24 11.92
N GLN A 463 -7.97 7.22 12.09
CA GLN A 463 -6.91 7.13 13.12
C GLN A 463 -7.40 7.42 14.56
N ASN A 464 -8.70 7.27 14.83
CA ASN A 464 -9.27 7.61 16.12
C ASN A 464 -8.77 6.67 17.22
N GLN A 465 -8.77 5.37 16.95
CA GLN A 465 -8.34 4.33 17.90
C GLN A 465 -7.35 3.34 17.30
N ASN A 466 -6.88 3.58 16.07
CA ASN A 466 -6.01 2.67 15.32
C ASN A 466 -6.52 1.22 15.25
N GLN A 467 -7.85 1.02 15.25
CA GLN A 467 -8.48 -0.28 15.21
C GLN A 467 -9.06 -0.56 13.82
N SER A 468 -9.23 -1.84 13.47
CA SER A 468 -9.75 -2.24 12.15
C SER A 468 -11.16 -1.71 11.84
N TRP A 469 -11.99 -1.49 12.85
CA TRP A 469 -13.34 -0.92 12.69
C TRP A 469 -13.36 0.60 12.50
N ASP A 470 -12.28 1.31 12.84
CA ASP A 470 -12.00 2.68 12.41
C ASP A 470 -11.36 2.68 11.02
N GLU A 471 -10.79 3.78 10.57
CA GLU A 471 -10.15 3.85 9.26
C GLU A 471 -8.77 4.50 9.34
N MET A 472 -7.93 4.22 8.34
CA MET A 472 -6.59 4.73 8.22
C MET A 472 -6.29 5.18 6.79
N PHE A 473 -5.44 6.20 6.65
CA PHE A 473 -4.85 6.60 5.38
C PHE A 473 -3.34 6.70 5.56
N SER A 474 -2.66 5.61 5.28
CA SER A 474 -1.21 5.49 5.42
C SER A 474 -0.58 4.96 4.13
N PRO A 475 -0.43 5.82 3.11
CA PRO A 475 0.24 5.45 1.86
C PRO A 475 1.76 5.42 2.08
N LEU A 476 2.28 4.34 2.66
CA LEU A 476 3.69 4.20 3.00
C LEU A 476 4.56 4.08 1.76
N ILE A 477 5.73 4.68 1.83
CA ILE A 477 6.83 4.51 0.89
C ILE A 477 8.12 4.23 1.64
N GLN A 478 9.01 3.43 1.05
CA GLN A 478 10.39 3.31 1.49
C GLN A 478 11.29 4.07 0.51
N TYR A 479 12.10 4.97 1.03
CA TYR A 479 12.93 5.85 0.21
C TYR A 479 14.20 6.30 0.91
N SER A 480 15.16 6.79 0.13
CA SER A 480 16.30 7.57 0.61
C SER A 480 16.18 9.02 0.19
N ILE A 481 16.82 9.92 0.93
CA ILE A 481 17.07 11.30 0.52
C ILE A 481 18.48 11.35 -0.04
N ASP A 482 18.59 11.70 -1.33
CA ASP A 482 19.85 11.69 -2.05
C ASP A 482 20.54 13.05 -1.89
N THR A 483 21.53 13.09 -1.03
CA THR A 483 22.38 14.28 -0.80
C THR A 483 23.78 14.02 -1.31
N ASP A 484 24.62 15.06 -1.39
CA ASP A 484 26.02 14.89 -1.76
C ASP A 484 26.79 13.99 -0.78
N ALA A 485 26.33 13.93 0.49
CA ALA A 485 26.89 13.03 1.49
C ALA A 485 26.38 11.57 1.35
N HIS A 486 25.21 11.42 0.71
CA HIS A 486 24.55 10.14 0.46
C HIS A 486 24.07 10.08 -0.98
N PRO A 487 24.98 9.96 -1.97
CA PRO A 487 24.58 9.90 -3.37
C PRO A 487 23.73 8.65 -3.61
N SER A 488 22.78 8.76 -4.56
CA SER A 488 21.99 7.61 -4.97
C SER A 488 22.87 6.47 -5.46
N LEU A 489 22.44 5.24 -5.22
CA LEU A 489 23.12 4.05 -5.77
C LEU A 489 23.09 4.08 -7.30
N PRO A 490 24.13 3.56 -8.00
CA PRO A 490 24.20 3.56 -9.45
C PRO A 490 22.93 2.97 -10.06
N GLN A 491 22.26 3.73 -10.90
CA GLN A 491 21.03 3.34 -11.57
C GLN A 491 21.28 2.97 -13.03
N ALA A 492 20.44 2.06 -13.56
CA ALA A 492 20.26 1.94 -14.99
C ALA A 492 19.70 3.28 -15.51
N GLU A 493 20.36 3.86 -16.51
CA GLU A 493 20.15 5.21 -17.03
C GLU A 493 18.66 5.56 -17.23
N VAL A 494 18.10 6.35 -16.33
CA VAL A 494 16.94 7.20 -16.65
C VAL A 494 17.53 8.52 -17.16
N LYS A 495 17.35 8.80 -18.45
CA LYS A 495 17.78 10.06 -19.06
C LYS A 495 16.91 11.21 -18.56
N SER A 496 17.20 11.70 -17.35
CA SER A 496 16.73 13.00 -16.89
C SER A 496 17.83 14.01 -17.18
N SER A 497 17.58 14.95 -18.07
CA SER A 497 18.52 16.01 -18.46
C SER A 497 18.61 17.17 -17.46
N ALA A 498 18.01 17.04 -16.28
CA ALA A 498 18.06 18.07 -15.25
C ALA A 498 19.19 17.76 -14.26
N THR A 499 20.22 18.58 -14.23
CA THR A 499 21.19 18.62 -13.14
C THR A 499 20.44 18.99 -11.85
N SER A 500 20.29 18.01 -10.93
CA SER A 500 19.70 18.28 -9.62
C SER A 500 20.59 19.27 -8.85
N PRO A 501 20.00 20.34 -8.28
CA PRO A 501 20.76 21.25 -7.43
C PRO A 501 21.26 20.52 -6.18
N SER A 502 22.50 20.78 -5.78
CA SER A 502 23.12 20.23 -4.56
C SER A 502 22.47 20.73 -3.25
N HIS A 503 21.57 21.70 -3.33
CA HIS A 503 20.87 22.28 -2.20
C HIS A 503 19.36 22.03 -2.28
N ALA A 504 18.73 21.89 -1.10
CA ALA A 504 17.28 21.75 -1.00
C ALA A 504 16.55 22.95 -1.64
N LEU A 505 15.57 22.69 -2.50
CA LEU A 505 14.73 23.72 -3.09
C LEU A 505 13.82 24.34 -2.02
N PRO A 506 13.56 25.66 -2.08
CA PRO A 506 12.70 26.29 -1.09
C PRO A 506 11.23 25.94 -1.27
N VAL A 507 10.53 25.72 -0.16
CA VAL A 507 9.06 25.76 -0.13
C VAL A 507 8.66 27.21 0.03
N VAL A 508 7.82 27.71 -0.87
CA VAL A 508 7.37 29.11 -0.86
C VAL A 508 5.85 29.21 -0.94
N GLU A 509 5.34 30.35 -0.48
CA GLU A 509 3.96 30.76 -0.72
C GLU A 509 3.96 32.00 -1.61
N ALA A 510 3.30 31.89 -2.76
CA ALA A 510 3.15 32.94 -3.75
C ALA A 510 1.68 33.35 -3.84
N VAL A 511 1.40 34.67 -3.88
CA VAL A 511 0.05 35.21 -4.07
C VAL A 511 -0.03 35.85 -5.46
N GLY A 512 -1.06 35.47 -6.22
CA GLY A 512 -1.25 35.96 -7.57
C GLY A 512 -2.64 35.63 -8.12
N CYS A 513 -2.81 35.80 -9.42
CA CYS A 513 -4.05 35.55 -10.15
C CYS A 513 -3.94 34.24 -10.94
N LEU A 514 -4.83 33.30 -10.68
CA LEU A 514 -4.84 32.01 -11.38
C LEU A 514 -5.33 32.19 -12.82
N ALA A 515 -4.58 31.69 -13.77
CA ALA A 515 -4.92 31.68 -15.18
C ALA A 515 -4.61 30.33 -15.80
N SER A 516 -5.32 30.02 -16.90
CA SER A 516 -5.06 28.83 -17.72
C SER A 516 -5.08 29.24 -19.18
N ASP A 517 -4.28 28.55 -20.00
CA ASP A 517 -4.37 28.65 -21.47
C ASP A 517 -5.31 27.57 -22.06
N ALA A 518 -5.48 27.58 -23.39
CA ALA A 518 -6.31 26.61 -24.08
C ALA A 518 -5.80 25.16 -23.97
N ALA A 519 -4.50 24.97 -23.72
CA ALA A 519 -3.87 23.67 -23.49
C ALA A 519 -3.92 23.22 -22.03
N ARG A 520 -4.60 23.99 -21.16
CA ARG A 520 -4.71 23.77 -19.69
C ARG A 520 -3.38 23.84 -18.96
N HIS A 521 -2.41 24.64 -19.48
CA HIS A 521 -1.25 25.00 -18.70
C HIS A 521 -1.66 26.07 -17.68
N TRP A 522 -1.33 25.82 -16.44
CA TRP A 522 -1.69 26.68 -15.32
C TRP A 522 -0.59 27.71 -15.05
N THR A 523 -0.99 28.95 -14.80
CA THR A 523 -0.08 30.05 -14.52
C THR A 523 -0.61 30.89 -13.37
N LEU A 524 0.26 31.24 -12.44
CA LEU A 524 -0.01 32.28 -11.44
C LEU A 524 0.58 33.58 -11.96
N ARG A 525 -0.27 34.57 -12.26
CA ARG A 525 0.12 35.89 -12.78
C ARG A 525 0.10 36.94 -11.71
N GLN A 526 0.75 38.10 -11.97
CA GLN A 526 0.80 39.23 -11.05
C GLN A 526 1.34 38.84 -9.67
N VAL A 527 2.31 37.96 -9.65
CA VAL A 527 2.88 37.44 -8.40
C VAL A 527 3.80 38.48 -7.79
N GLY A 528 3.60 38.78 -6.50
CA GLY A 528 4.56 39.53 -5.69
C GLY A 528 5.77 38.68 -5.31
N SER A 529 6.63 39.17 -4.43
CA SER A 529 7.75 38.37 -3.94
C SER A 529 7.22 37.15 -3.18
N PRO A 530 7.61 35.91 -3.56
CA PRO A 530 7.23 34.73 -2.83
C PRO A 530 7.88 34.72 -1.44
N VAL A 531 7.17 34.16 -0.46
CA VAL A 531 7.64 34.10 0.93
C VAL A 531 8.03 32.67 1.26
N PRO A 532 9.26 32.42 1.72
CA PRO A 532 9.65 31.09 2.23
C PRO A 532 8.75 30.67 3.39
N VAL A 533 8.38 29.39 3.41
CA VAL A 533 7.57 28.77 4.46
C VAL A 533 8.22 27.46 4.91
N SER A 534 8.00 27.09 6.17
CA SER A 534 8.59 25.89 6.77
C SER A 534 7.75 24.62 6.59
N SER A 535 6.50 24.75 6.12
CA SER A 535 5.56 23.64 5.97
C SER A 535 4.87 23.65 4.62
N GLN A 536 4.63 22.49 4.06
CA GLN A 536 3.80 22.30 2.86
C GLN A 536 2.29 22.39 3.19
N ALA A 537 1.91 22.15 4.43
CA ALA A 537 0.55 22.32 4.91
C ALA A 537 0.25 23.80 5.21
N THR A 538 -1.02 24.17 5.23
CA THR A 538 -1.51 25.54 5.38
C THR A 538 -2.50 25.62 6.54
N SER A 539 -2.59 26.78 7.20
CA SER A 539 -3.53 27.11 8.27
C SER A 539 -4.37 28.33 7.93
N GLN A 540 -5.50 28.51 8.60
CA GLN A 540 -6.37 29.68 8.43
C GLN A 540 -5.64 31.03 8.71
N PRO A 541 -4.81 31.17 9.76
CA PRO A 541 -4.03 32.40 9.96
C PRO A 541 -3.12 32.74 8.79
N GLU A 542 -2.47 31.72 8.19
CA GLU A 542 -1.58 31.94 7.02
C GLU A 542 -2.36 32.39 5.80
N ILE A 543 -3.55 31.82 5.54
CA ILE A 543 -4.45 32.27 4.45
C ILE A 543 -4.84 33.74 4.66
N ARG A 544 -5.20 34.13 5.88
CA ARG A 544 -5.50 35.54 6.20
C ARG A 544 -4.31 36.47 6.01
N ALA A 545 -3.10 36.01 6.31
CA ALA A 545 -1.87 36.76 6.06
C ALA A 545 -1.59 36.88 4.56
N ALA A 546 -1.75 35.81 3.79
CA ALA A 546 -1.59 35.81 2.34
C ALA A 546 -2.58 36.78 1.65
N ALA A 547 -3.82 36.89 2.13
CA ALA A 547 -4.82 37.80 1.58
C ALA A 547 -4.43 39.30 1.66
N ARG A 548 -3.51 39.66 2.55
CA ARG A 548 -3.04 41.06 2.72
C ARG A 548 -1.82 41.41 1.84
N ARG A 549 -1.20 40.47 1.16
CA ARG A 549 0.00 40.69 0.35
C ARG A 549 -0.36 41.42 -0.93
N ALA A 550 0.48 42.36 -1.35
CA ALA A 550 0.33 43.04 -2.63
C ALA A 550 0.58 42.10 -3.82
N LEU A 551 -0.16 42.29 -4.89
CA LEU A 551 0.16 41.71 -6.18
C LEU A 551 1.41 42.40 -6.77
N GLY A 552 2.14 41.68 -7.65
CA GLY A 552 3.35 42.16 -8.31
C GLY A 552 3.30 41.96 -9.81
N THR A 553 4.47 41.76 -10.43
CA THR A 553 4.61 41.64 -11.90
C THR A 553 5.11 40.27 -12.35
N GLN A 554 5.50 39.39 -11.44
CA GLN A 554 6.07 38.09 -11.78
C GLN A 554 4.99 37.11 -12.25
N SER A 555 5.42 36.02 -12.88
CA SER A 555 4.55 34.95 -13.34
C SER A 555 5.23 33.61 -13.13
N TYR A 556 4.50 32.63 -12.57
CA TYR A 556 4.98 31.28 -12.33
C TYR A 556 4.13 30.25 -13.07
N ALA A 557 4.77 29.26 -13.69
CA ALA A 557 4.05 28.08 -14.14
C ALA A 557 3.71 27.20 -12.91
N LEU A 558 2.48 26.71 -12.86
CA LEU A 558 2.01 25.87 -11.75
C LEU A 558 1.90 24.42 -12.20
N LEU A 559 2.46 23.49 -11.41
CA LEU A 559 2.51 22.06 -11.68
C LEU A 559 1.63 21.28 -10.72
N GLY A 560 1.07 20.16 -11.21
CA GLY A 560 0.33 19.19 -10.40
C GLY A 560 -0.94 19.75 -9.73
N LEU A 561 -1.72 20.58 -10.46
CA LEU A 561 -2.92 21.22 -9.92
C LEU A 561 -4.18 20.37 -10.03
N SER A 562 -4.16 19.23 -10.70
CA SER A 562 -5.35 18.43 -11.01
C SER A 562 -6.22 18.13 -9.78
N VAL A 563 -5.60 17.95 -8.63
CA VAL A 563 -6.26 17.60 -7.36
C VAL A 563 -6.90 18.78 -6.62
N PHE A 564 -6.66 20.03 -7.04
CA PHE A 564 -7.15 21.24 -6.37
C PHE A 564 -8.39 21.86 -7.03
N SER A 565 -9.01 21.18 -7.99
CA SER A 565 -10.14 21.72 -8.77
C SER A 565 -9.89 23.14 -9.32
N PRO A 566 -8.74 23.40 -9.98
CA PRO A 566 -8.28 24.75 -10.31
C PRO A 566 -9.21 25.51 -11.28
N GLN A 567 -10.07 24.79 -12.02
CA GLN A 567 -11.02 25.37 -12.99
C GLN A 567 -12.00 26.33 -12.30
N SER A 568 -12.38 26.05 -11.06
CA SER A 568 -13.31 26.89 -10.27
C SER A 568 -12.70 28.22 -9.82
N HIS A 569 -11.35 28.36 -9.93
CA HIS A 569 -10.61 29.50 -9.42
C HIS A 569 -9.94 30.35 -10.53
N ILE A 570 -10.27 30.08 -11.80
CA ILE A 570 -9.72 30.88 -12.93
C ILE A 570 -10.15 32.34 -12.80
N GLY A 571 -9.17 33.24 -12.85
CA GLY A 571 -9.38 34.69 -12.70
C GLY A 571 -9.48 35.14 -11.24
N GLU A 572 -9.47 34.22 -10.29
CA GLU A 572 -9.44 34.55 -8.88
C GLU A 572 -8.02 34.82 -8.37
N ARG A 573 -7.96 35.58 -7.30
CA ARG A 573 -6.76 35.76 -6.51
C ARG A 573 -6.58 34.55 -5.60
N VAL A 574 -5.41 33.92 -5.67
CA VAL A 574 -5.10 32.71 -4.90
C VAL A 574 -3.74 32.82 -4.20
N ALA A 575 -3.61 32.10 -3.09
CA ALA A 575 -2.32 31.75 -2.51
C ALA A 575 -1.95 30.34 -2.99
N ALA A 576 -0.85 30.20 -3.65
CA ALA A 576 -0.27 28.93 -4.08
C ALA A 576 1.00 28.65 -3.27
N ARG A 577 1.03 27.51 -2.56
CA ARG A 577 2.21 27.04 -1.82
C ARG A 577 2.79 25.84 -2.52
N GLY A 578 4.12 25.71 -2.52
CA GLY A 578 4.78 24.56 -3.15
C GLY A 578 6.29 24.71 -3.20
N VAL A 579 6.95 23.73 -3.84
CA VAL A 579 8.38 23.75 -4.08
C VAL A 579 8.68 24.65 -5.30
N LEU A 580 9.51 25.67 -5.10
CA LEU A 580 9.91 26.61 -6.15
C LEU A 580 11.10 26.06 -6.94
N ILE A 581 10.94 25.95 -8.25
CA ILE A 581 11.92 25.46 -9.23
C ILE A 581 12.31 26.66 -10.11
N SER A 582 13.55 27.11 -10.00
CA SER A 582 14.06 28.35 -10.65
C SER A 582 15.19 28.08 -11.65
N ASP A 583 15.22 26.90 -12.25
CA ASP A 583 16.27 26.45 -13.17
C ASP A 583 16.02 26.84 -14.65
N SER A 584 15.01 27.65 -14.93
CA SER A 584 14.60 28.05 -16.26
C SER A 584 14.17 29.52 -16.30
N ASP A 585 14.02 30.10 -17.51
CA ASP A 585 13.54 31.46 -17.73
C ASP A 585 12.16 31.76 -17.14
N ARG A 586 11.36 30.70 -16.88
CA ARG A 586 10.09 30.77 -16.17
C ARG A 586 10.15 29.94 -14.91
N PRO A 587 10.12 30.57 -13.74
CA PRO A 587 10.04 29.81 -12.49
C PRO A 587 8.75 28.97 -12.45
N ARG A 588 8.89 27.75 -11.93
CA ARG A 588 7.81 26.78 -11.77
C ARG A 588 7.54 26.55 -10.29
N LEU A 589 6.28 26.34 -9.94
CA LEU A 589 5.87 26.00 -8.59
C LEU A 589 5.16 24.64 -8.63
N ASN A 590 5.76 23.61 -8.05
CA ASN A 590 5.07 22.33 -7.87
C ASN A 590 4.17 22.45 -6.63
N VAL A 591 2.87 22.64 -6.89
CA VAL A 591 1.89 23.14 -5.92
C VAL A 591 1.52 22.07 -4.90
N THR A 592 1.59 22.41 -3.61
CA THR A 592 1.16 21.58 -2.49
C THR A 592 -0.08 22.16 -1.78
N SER A 593 -0.43 23.42 -2.05
CA SER A 593 -1.66 24.06 -1.54
C SER A 593 -2.11 25.14 -2.52
N LEU A 594 -3.42 25.24 -2.73
CA LEU A 594 -4.05 26.28 -3.56
C LEU A 594 -5.29 26.82 -2.84
N GLN A 595 -5.19 28.04 -2.31
CA GLN A 595 -6.24 28.66 -1.51
C GLN A 595 -6.82 29.89 -2.18
N PRO A 596 -8.12 29.94 -2.46
CA PRO A 596 -8.75 31.16 -2.95
C PRO A 596 -8.70 32.26 -1.87
N LEU A 597 -8.42 33.48 -2.29
CA LEU A 597 -8.31 34.65 -1.41
C LEU A 597 -9.37 35.68 -1.76
N SER A 598 -9.80 36.47 -0.75
CA SER A 598 -10.62 37.65 -1.00
C SER A 598 -9.82 38.71 -1.78
N GLY A 599 -10.50 39.43 -2.67
CA GLY A 599 -9.94 40.49 -3.48
C GLY A 599 -9.95 40.16 -4.97
N SER A 600 -9.90 41.17 -5.81
CA SER A 600 -9.94 41.01 -7.27
C SER A 600 -8.57 40.95 -7.89
N CYS A 601 -8.49 40.29 -9.04
CA CYS A 601 -7.35 40.26 -9.96
C CYS A 601 -7.40 41.40 -11.00
N ARG A 602 -8.12 42.47 -10.71
CA ARG A 602 -8.26 43.64 -11.61
C ARG A 602 -7.20 44.67 -11.36
#